data_01c2bee0c73c7b2018f2eaf9e4a678c4
#
_entry.id   01c2bee0c73c7b2018f2eaf9e4a678c4
#
_cell.length_a   1.000
_cell.length_b   1.000
_cell.length_c   1.000
_cell.angle_alpha   90.00
_cell.angle_beta   90.00
_cell.angle_gamma   90.00
#
_symmetry.space_group_name_H-M   'P 1'
#
loop_
_entity.id
_entity.type
_entity.pdbx_description
1 polymer ?
#
loop_
_entity_poly.entity_id
_entity_poly.type
_entity_poly.pdbx_seq_one_letter_code
_entity_poly.pdbx_strand_id
1 'polypeptide(L)'
;VNYNLNSTSTGRANAIAFDVREKGRPKREGGSPVGKVMKDENGNDIMIPGTLKGTKAIGWYIDEYGIAQVSMNITDIKTTPLHVAFDEVCRCAANRGLRVTGTEIVGLVPKSTLIEAGKYFLRKQQRSVGIHDEEIIKIAIKSMGLDDLKPFNPKEKVIEYLIEDDNAKKLVNLTCKGFAEETASESPAP
;
A
#
# COMPACT_ATOMS: atom_id res chain seq x y z
N VAL A 1 0.73 -0.32 -4.10
CA VAL A 1 -0.52 -0.03 -3.36
C VAL A 1 -1.56 0.46 -4.35
N ASN A 2 -2.76 -0.08 -4.28
CA ASN A 2 -3.89 0.34 -5.11
C ASN A 2 -4.97 0.96 -4.23
N TYR A 3 -5.53 2.09 -4.64
CA TYR A 3 -6.61 2.78 -3.93
C TYR A 3 -7.89 2.66 -4.75
N ASN A 4 -8.88 1.97 -4.18
CA ASN A 4 -10.18 1.69 -4.82
C ASN A 4 -11.04 2.94 -4.81
N LEU A 5 -11.67 3.25 -5.93
CA LEU A 5 -12.54 4.42 -6.05
C LEU A 5 -14.00 3.99 -6.22
N ASN A 6 -14.92 4.78 -5.69
CA ASN A 6 -16.35 4.66 -5.97
C ASN A 6 -16.71 5.15 -7.38
N SER A 7 -15.94 4.73 -8.38
CA SER A 7 -16.07 5.20 -9.77
C SER A 7 -15.54 4.13 -10.74
N THR A 8 -16.07 4.15 -11.96
CA THR A 8 -15.56 3.36 -13.09
C THR A 8 -14.67 4.18 -14.03
N SER A 9 -14.46 5.49 -13.73
CA SER A 9 -13.78 6.41 -14.63
C SER A 9 -12.26 6.35 -14.47
N THR A 10 -11.58 5.70 -15.43
CA THR A 10 -10.11 5.73 -15.54
C THR A 10 -9.57 7.15 -15.65
N GLY A 11 -10.28 8.05 -16.35
CA GLY A 11 -9.88 9.45 -16.49
C GLY A 11 -9.82 10.19 -15.15
N ARG A 12 -10.79 9.95 -14.25
CA ARG A 12 -10.79 10.51 -12.90
C ARG A 12 -9.71 9.91 -12.02
N ALA A 13 -9.50 8.58 -12.11
CA ALA A 13 -8.41 7.90 -11.41
C ALA A 13 -7.03 8.43 -11.85
N ASN A 14 -6.81 8.61 -13.15
CA ASN A 14 -5.59 9.23 -13.68
C ASN A 14 -5.41 10.68 -13.21
N ALA A 15 -6.48 11.45 -13.11
CA ALA A 15 -6.38 12.82 -12.62
C ALA A 15 -5.91 12.86 -11.17
N ILE A 16 -6.40 11.96 -10.30
CA ILE A 16 -5.91 11.80 -8.92
C ILE A 16 -4.45 11.35 -8.92
N ALA A 17 -4.11 10.31 -9.70
CA ALA A 17 -2.76 9.80 -9.79
C ALA A 17 -1.74 10.89 -10.19
N PHE A 18 -2.13 11.78 -11.10
CA PHE A 18 -1.28 12.90 -11.57
C PHE A 18 -1.16 14.02 -10.53
N ASP A 19 -2.14 14.21 -9.68
CA ASP A 19 -2.06 15.18 -8.58
C ASP A 19 -1.10 14.71 -7.48
N VAL A 20 -1.05 13.38 -7.22
CA VAL A 20 -0.27 12.86 -6.10
C VAL A 20 1.15 12.42 -6.48
N ARG A 21 1.38 11.80 -7.65
CA ARG A 21 2.70 11.26 -8.04
C ARG A 21 3.77 12.36 -8.16
N GLU A 22 5.00 12.07 -7.79
CA GLU A 22 6.10 13.05 -7.79
C GLU A 22 6.26 13.82 -9.11
N LYS A 23 6.24 13.11 -10.25
CA LYS A 23 6.33 13.75 -11.58
C LYS A 23 5.18 14.74 -11.85
N GLY A 24 4.02 14.53 -11.21
CA GLY A 24 2.86 15.37 -11.40
C GLY A 24 2.25 15.29 -12.80
N ARG A 25 1.84 16.44 -13.33
CA ARG A 25 1.14 16.57 -14.62
C ARG A 25 1.69 17.73 -15.46
N PRO A 26 1.54 17.67 -16.79
CA PRO A 26 1.85 18.82 -17.64
C PRO A 26 0.94 20.02 -17.32
N LYS A 27 1.54 21.20 -17.26
CA LYS A 27 0.80 22.47 -17.15
C LYS A 27 0.09 22.75 -18.49
N ARG A 28 -1.18 23.14 -18.40
CA ARG A 28 -2.00 23.41 -19.59
C ARG A 28 -2.54 24.83 -19.57
N GLU A 29 -2.75 25.42 -20.76
CA GLU A 29 -3.33 26.75 -20.93
C GLU A 29 -4.72 26.82 -20.30
N GLY A 30 -5.00 27.92 -19.60
CA GLY A 30 -6.25 28.12 -18.89
C GLY A 30 -6.53 27.17 -17.72
N GLY A 31 -5.57 26.32 -17.32
CA GLY A 31 -5.77 25.32 -16.27
C GLY A 31 -6.75 24.18 -16.62
N SER A 32 -7.25 24.17 -17.86
CA SER A 32 -8.21 23.18 -18.34
C SER A 32 -7.55 21.82 -18.62
N PRO A 33 -8.20 20.68 -18.27
CA PRO A 33 -7.70 19.34 -18.59
C PRO A 33 -7.49 19.09 -20.10
N VAL A 34 -8.21 19.81 -20.93
CA VAL A 34 -8.15 19.71 -22.40
C VAL A 34 -7.34 20.84 -23.05
N GLY A 35 -6.81 21.80 -22.25
CA GLY A 35 -5.97 22.89 -22.74
C GLY A 35 -4.68 22.39 -23.38
N LYS A 36 -4.07 23.20 -24.28
CA LYS A 36 -2.78 22.89 -24.88
C LYS A 36 -1.70 22.81 -23.81
N VAL A 37 -0.81 21.82 -23.90
CA VAL A 37 0.33 21.68 -22.98
C VAL A 37 1.29 22.85 -23.18
N MET A 38 1.64 23.52 -22.10
CA MET A 38 2.63 24.60 -22.11
C MET A 38 4.02 24.02 -22.14
N LYS A 39 4.88 24.62 -22.98
CA LYS A 39 6.27 24.21 -23.15
C LYS A 39 7.21 25.32 -22.69
N ASP A 40 8.39 24.93 -22.23
CA ASP A 40 9.48 25.85 -21.93
C ASP A 40 10.20 26.33 -23.21
N GLU A 41 11.22 27.17 -23.04
CA GLU A 41 12.04 27.70 -24.14
C GLU A 41 12.81 26.59 -24.92
N ASN A 42 13.02 25.42 -24.29
CA ASN A 42 13.71 24.27 -24.87
C ASN A 42 12.73 23.26 -25.51
N GLY A 43 11.42 23.56 -25.50
CA GLY A 43 10.39 22.69 -26.06
C GLY A 43 9.94 21.55 -25.14
N ASN A 44 10.39 21.50 -23.86
CA ASN A 44 9.96 20.50 -22.88
C ASN A 44 8.63 20.93 -22.24
N ASP A 45 7.85 19.94 -21.83
CA ASP A 45 6.60 20.21 -21.13
C ASP A 45 6.85 20.82 -19.74
N ILE A 46 6.22 21.94 -19.46
CA ILE A 46 6.24 22.55 -18.12
C ILE A 46 5.39 21.67 -17.20
N MET A 47 6.00 21.13 -16.13
CA MET A 47 5.34 20.23 -15.21
C MET A 47 4.84 20.97 -13.96
N ILE A 48 3.65 20.59 -13.49
CA ILE A 48 3.16 20.89 -12.13
C ILE A 48 3.48 19.65 -11.30
N PRO A 49 4.41 19.71 -10.33
CA PRO A 49 4.75 18.54 -9.52
C PRO A 49 3.55 18.07 -8.71
N GLY A 50 3.50 16.78 -8.46
CA GLY A 50 2.52 16.20 -7.53
C GLY A 50 2.92 16.41 -6.08
N THR A 51 2.05 16.00 -5.18
CA THR A 51 2.16 16.29 -3.75
C THR A 51 3.03 15.31 -2.97
N LEU A 52 3.25 14.09 -3.52
CA LEU A 52 3.99 13.02 -2.85
C LEU A 52 5.33 12.75 -3.55
N LYS A 53 6.42 12.92 -2.82
CA LYS A 53 7.77 12.58 -3.29
C LYS A 53 8.01 11.06 -3.20
N GLY A 54 8.93 10.52 -4.00
CA GLY A 54 9.22 9.10 -4.00
C GLY A 54 8.04 8.21 -4.40
N THR A 55 7.15 8.71 -5.26
CA THR A 55 5.99 7.97 -5.74
C THR A 55 5.81 8.02 -7.23
N LYS A 56 5.30 6.92 -7.80
CA LYS A 56 4.80 6.83 -9.18
C LYS A 56 3.36 6.35 -9.11
N ALA A 57 2.46 6.93 -9.90
CA ALA A 57 1.07 6.52 -9.89
C ALA A 57 0.42 6.67 -11.26
N ILE A 58 -0.54 5.79 -11.53
CA ILE A 58 -1.44 5.84 -12.67
C ILE A 58 -2.87 5.49 -12.22
N GLY A 59 -3.85 5.92 -13.00
CA GLY A 59 -5.23 5.44 -12.84
C GLY A 59 -5.50 4.32 -13.85
N TRP A 60 -6.23 3.29 -13.42
CA TRP A 60 -6.65 2.20 -14.28
C TRP A 60 -8.05 1.71 -13.90
N TYR A 61 -8.60 0.82 -14.70
CA TYR A 61 -9.86 0.15 -14.43
C TYR A 61 -9.61 -1.34 -14.28
N ILE A 62 -10.26 -1.97 -13.31
CA ILE A 62 -10.17 -3.41 -13.09
C ILE A 62 -11.53 -4.03 -13.38
N ASP A 63 -11.58 -4.83 -14.43
CA ASP A 63 -12.80 -5.51 -14.88
C ASP A 63 -13.32 -6.49 -13.82
N GLU A 64 -12.40 -7.19 -13.10
CA GLU A 64 -12.75 -8.17 -12.05
C GLU A 64 -13.62 -7.55 -10.95
N TYR A 65 -13.38 -6.30 -10.60
CA TYR A 65 -14.09 -5.62 -9.51
C TYR A 65 -15.05 -4.53 -10.01
N GLY A 66 -15.03 -4.22 -11.30
CA GLY A 66 -15.88 -3.18 -11.88
C GLY A 66 -15.60 -1.78 -11.35
N ILE A 67 -14.39 -1.48 -10.92
CA ILE A 67 -13.99 -0.21 -10.32
C ILE A 67 -12.72 0.38 -10.95
N ALA A 68 -12.61 1.70 -10.89
CA ALA A 68 -11.36 2.37 -11.18
C ALA A 68 -10.49 2.44 -9.91
N GLN A 69 -9.18 2.31 -10.09
CA GLN A 69 -8.20 2.41 -9.01
C GLN A 69 -7.11 3.43 -9.35
N VAL A 70 -6.53 4.01 -8.30
CA VAL A 70 -5.22 4.67 -8.37
C VAL A 70 -4.16 3.65 -7.96
N SER A 71 -3.38 3.17 -8.91
CA SER A 71 -2.24 2.29 -8.65
C SER A 71 -1.00 3.13 -8.38
N MET A 72 -0.34 2.88 -7.25
CA MET A 72 0.81 3.65 -6.79
C MET A 72 1.97 2.74 -6.39
N ASN A 73 3.16 3.05 -6.89
CA ASN A 73 4.42 2.53 -6.38
C ASN A 73 5.04 3.58 -5.45
N ILE A 74 5.15 3.26 -4.17
CA ILE A 74 5.92 4.03 -3.20
C ILE A 74 7.37 3.54 -3.30
N THR A 75 8.25 4.34 -3.90
CA THR A 75 9.65 3.98 -4.13
C THR A 75 10.55 4.33 -2.95
N ASP A 76 10.07 5.21 -2.09
CA ASP A 76 10.72 5.56 -0.81
C ASP A 76 9.67 5.74 0.30
N ILE A 77 9.53 4.68 1.09
CA ILE A 77 8.54 4.61 2.17
C ILE A 77 8.90 5.52 3.37
N LYS A 78 10.15 5.93 3.49
CA LYS A 78 10.58 6.87 4.54
C LYS A 78 10.17 8.30 4.19
N THR A 79 10.29 8.66 2.91
CA THR A 79 9.86 9.98 2.41
C THR A 79 8.35 10.08 2.32
N THR A 80 7.68 9.02 1.87
CA THR A 80 6.22 8.96 1.79
C THR A 80 5.70 7.70 2.47
N PRO A 81 5.41 7.77 3.78
CA PRO A 81 4.79 6.67 4.52
C PRO A 81 3.41 6.30 3.95
N LEU A 82 3.02 5.03 4.12
CA LEU A 82 1.78 4.48 3.57
C LEU A 82 0.52 5.27 3.96
N HIS A 83 0.41 5.67 5.23
CA HIS A 83 -0.72 6.45 5.73
C HIS A 83 -0.77 7.87 5.18
N VAL A 84 0.39 8.48 4.91
CA VAL A 84 0.49 9.81 4.27
C VAL A 84 0.01 9.72 2.82
N ALA A 85 0.44 8.69 2.09
CA ALA A 85 -0.01 8.44 0.73
C ALA A 85 -1.54 8.20 0.70
N PHE A 86 -2.08 7.41 1.64
CA PHE A 86 -3.51 7.14 1.75
C PHE A 86 -4.32 8.42 1.98
N ASP A 87 -3.98 9.23 2.99
CA ASP A 87 -4.70 10.47 3.28
C ASP A 87 -4.66 11.45 2.10
N GLU A 88 -3.52 11.54 1.42
CA GLU A 88 -3.36 12.44 0.29
C GLU A 88 -4.19 11.99 -0.94
N VAL A 89 -4.22 10.69 -1.23
CA VAL A 89 -5.10 10.16 -2.29
C VAL A 89 -6.57 10.38 -1.93
N CYS A 90 -6.96 10.16 -0.67
CA CYS A 90 -8.31 10.44 -0.18
C CYS A 90 -8.67 11.93 -0.36
N ARG A 91 -7.77 12.84 -0.01
CA ARG A 91 -7.97 14.29 -0.18
C ARG A 91 -8.15 14.67 -1.64
N CYS A 92 -7.28 14.17 -2.53
CA CYS A 92 -7.36 14.43 -3.97
C CYS A 92 -8.63 13.84 -4.61
N ALA A 93 -9.06 12.67 -4.14
CA ALA A 93 -10.32 12.04 -4.55
C ALA A 93 -11.51 12.91 -4.13
N ALA A 94 -11.56 13.36 -2.87
CA ALA A 94 -12.63 14.20 -2.33
C ALA A 94 -12.75 15.53 -3.10
N ASN A 95 -11.64 16.17 -3.44
CA ASN A 95 -11.61 17.40 -4.25
C ASN A 95 -12.21 17.20 -5.66
N ARG A 96 -12.36 15.95 -6.10
CA ARG A 96 -12.96 15.58 -7.40
C ARG A 96 -14.34 14.94 -7.26
N GLY A 97 -14.94 15.01 -6.07
CA GLY A 97 -16.24 14.42 -5.76
C GLY A 97 -16.22 12.89 -5.73
N LEU A 98 -15.04 12.27 -5.49
CA LEU A 98 -14.86 10.84 -5.38
C LEU A 98 -14.46 10.46 -3.95
N ARG A 99 -14.60 9.16 -3.65
CA ARG A 99 -14.17 8.57 -2.37
C ARG A 99 -13.30 7.35 -2.63
N VAL A 100 -12.23 7.23 -1.84
CA VAL A 100 -11.50 5.98 -1.70
C VAL A 100 -12.34 5.04 -0.83
N THR A 101 -12.72 3.89 -1.35
CA THR A 101 -13.52 2.88 -0.62
C THR A 101 -12.64 1.94 0.18
N GLY A 102 -11.45 1.65 -0.31
CA GLY A 102 -10.47 0.79 0.32
C GLY A 102 -9.12 0.84 -0.37
N THR A 103 -8.21 0.02 0.14
CA THR A 103 -6.82 -0.04 -0.31
C THR A 103 -6.38 -1.49 -0.45
N GLU A 104 -5.60 -1.79 -1.48
CA GLU A 104 -4.99 -3.09 -1.70
C GLU A 104 -3.46 -2.97 -1.63
N ILE A 105 -2.82 -3.71 -0.73
CA ILE A 105 -1.37 -3.86 -0.72
C ILE A 105 -0.99 -5.00 -1.66
N VAL A 106 -0.34 -4.66 -2.77
CA VAL A 106 0.20 -5.62 -3.73
C VAL A 106 1.60 -6.03 -3.30
N GLY A 107 1.81 -7.34 -3.14
CA GLY A 107 3.08 -7.89 -2.63
C GLY A 107 3.18 -7.83 -1.10
N LEU A 108 4.39 -7.64 -0.60
CA LEU A 108 4.73 -7.68 0.82
C LEU A 108 4.96 -6.28 1.39
N VAL A 109 4.78 -6.15 2.71
CA VAL A 109 4.96 -4.90 3.43
C VAL A 109 5.76 -5.13 4.73
N PRO A 110 6.70 -4.24 5.10
CA PRO A 110 7.35 -4.28 6.40
C PRO A 110 6.35 -4.08 7.55
N LYS A 111 6.50 -4.83 8.65
CA LYS A 111 5.67 -4.69 9.85
C LYS A 111 5.63 -3.25 10.37
N SER A 112 6.79 -2.61 10.39
CA SER A 112 6.94 -1.21 10.82
C SER A 112 6.02 -0.24 10.09
N THR A 113 5.77 -0.46 8.80
CA THR A 113 4.89 0.36 7.97
C THR A 113 3.43 0.33 8.45
N LEU A 114 2.93 -0.86 8.81
CA LEU A 114 1.57 -1.01 9.34
C LEU A 114 1.47 -0.48 10.77
N ILE A 115 2.50 -0.68 11.59
CA ILE A 115 2.57 -0.12 12.94
C ILE A 115 2.56 1.41 12.91
N GLU A 116 3.35 2.01 12.02
CA GLU A 116 3.39 3.47 11.86
C GLU A 116 2.03 4.02 11.42
N ALA A 117 1.41 3.38 10.42
CA ALA A 117 0.08 3.73 9.95
C ALA A 117 -0.98 3.61 11.06
N GLY A 118 -1.00 2.51 11.81
CA GLY A 118 -1.94 2.33 12.91
C GLY A 118 -1.77 3.35 14.02
N LYS A 119 -0.53 3.65 14.42
CA LYS A 119 -0.22 4.72 15.39
C LYS A 119 -0.67 6.10 14.89
N TYR A 120 -0.50 6.38 13.61
CA TYR A 120 -0.98 7.62 12.99
C TYR A 120 -2.49 7.76 13.14
N PHE A 121 -3.26 6.75 12.77
CA PHE A 121 -4.72 6.80 12.88
C PHE A 121 -5.22 6.83 14.33
N LEU A 122 -4.53 6.16 15.27
CA LEU A 122 -4.84 6.28 16.71
C LEU A 122 -4.65 7.72 17.21
N ARG A 123 -3.52 8.36 16.85
CA ARG A 123 -3.28 9.78 17.22
C ARG A 123 -4.34 10.70 16.60
N LYS A 124 -4.71 10.48 15.36
CA LYS A 124 -5.76 11.24 14.67
C LYS A 124 -7.12 11.13 15.38
N GLN A 125 -7.38 10.00 16.05
CA GLN A 125 -8.54 9.74 16.89
C GLN A 125 -8.35 10.16 18.35
N GLN A 126 -7.24 10.79 18.71
CA GLN A 126 -6.87 11.16 20.08
C GLN A 126 -6.82 9.95 21.04
N ARG A 127 -6.41 8.78 20.55
CA ARG A 127 -6.31 7.54 21.30
C ARG A 127 -4.85 7.23 21.65
N SER A 128 -4.67 6.44 22.73
CA SER A 128 -3.33 5.95 23.11
C SER A 128 -2.74 5.06 22.03
N VAL A 129 -1.43 5.19 21.82
CA VAL A 129 -0.63 4.34 20.89
C VAL A 129 0.13 3.23 21.64
N GLY A 130 0.03 3.18 22.97
CA GLY A 130 0.70 2.20 23.83
C GLY A 130 -0.12 0.91 23.99
N ILE A 131 -0.54 0.31 22.88
CA ILE A 131 -1.27 -0.96 22.82
C ILE A 131 -0.43 -1.99 22.05
N HIS A 132 -0.84 -3.27 22.07
CA HIS A 132 -0.16 -4.33 21.36
C HIS A 132 -0.07 -4.09 19.85
N ASP A 133 1.05 -4.51 19.24
CA ASP A 133 1.31 -4.36 17.80
C ASP A 133 0.18 -4.93 16.93
N GLU A 134 -0.38 -6.09 17.33
CA GLU A 134 -1.48 -6.71 16.58
C GLU A 134 -2.73 -5.82 16.52
N GLU A 135 -3.05 -5.14 17.64
CA GLU A 135 -4.18 -4.20 17.68
C GLU A 135 -3.89 -2.95 16.85
N ILE A 136 -2.65 -2.46 16.87
CA ILE A 136 -2.21 -1.34 16.04
C ILE A 136 -2.36 -1.70 14.55
N ILE A 137 -1.94 -2.91 14.15
CA ILE A 137 -2.09 -3.40 12.78
C ILE A 137 -3.58 -3.50 12.39
N LYS A 138 -4.45 -4.00 13.27
CA LYS A 138 -5.90 -4.02 13.04
C LYS A 138 -6.46 -2.61 12.79
N ILE A 139 -5.99 -1.61 13.54
CA ILE A 139 -6.38 -0.21 13.31
C ILE A 139 -5.92 0.27 11.94
N ALA A 140 -4.69 -0.06 11.51
CA ALA A 140 -4.19 0.28 10.18
C ALA A 140 -5.06 -0.36 9.07
N ILE A 141 -5.37 -1.65 9.19
CA ILE A 141 -6.22 -2.40 8.27
C ILE A 141 -7.59 -1.73 8.13
N LYS A 142 -8.25 -1.45 9.25
CA LYS A 142 -9.59 -0.84 9.26
C LYS A 142 -9.58 0.59 8.74
N SER A 143 -8.58 1.39 9.13
CA SER A 143 -8.52 2.82 8.76
C SER A 143 -8.24 3.03 7.28
N MET A 144 -7.44 2.16 6.66
CA MET A 144 -7.12 2.23 5.24
C MET A 144 -8.03 1.34 4.36
N GLY A 145 -8.93 0.57 4.97
CA GLY A 145 -9.81 -0.35 4.23
C GLY A 145 -9.04 -1.43 3.47
N LEU A 146 -8.05 -2.07 4.12
CA LEU A 146 -7.25 -3.12 3.48
C LEU A 146 -8.06 -4.40 3.22
N ASP A 147 -9.22 -4.55 3.87
CA ASP A 147 -10.17 -5.66 3.74
C ASP A 147 -11.26 -5.40 2.68
N ASP A 148 -11.20 -4.31 1.90
CA ASP A 148 -12.32 -3.87 1.04
C ASP A 148 -12.69 -4.91 -0.03
N LEU A 149 -11.72 -5.38 -0.80
CA LEU A 149 -11.95 -6.33 -1.89
C LEU A 149 -11.70 -7.78 -1.49
N LYS A 150 -10.70 -8.01 -0.65
CA LYS A 150 -10.30 -9.34 -0.16
C LYS A 150 -9.81 -9.21 1.28
N PRO A 151 -10.02 -10.22 2.14
CA PRO A 151 -9.49 -10.22 3.50
C PRO A 151 -7.98 -10.00 3.51
N PHE A 152 -7.50 -9.05 4.31
CA PHE A 152 -6.07 -8.80 4.49
C PHE A 152 -5.53 -9.69 5.62
N ASN A 153 -4.68 -10.64 5.28
CA ASN A 153 -4.02 -11.51 6.26
C ASN A 153 -2.60 -11.01 6.56
N PRO A 154 -2.32 -10.44 7.74
CA PRO A 154 -0.97 -9.97 8.08
C PRO A 154 0.10 -11.06 8.00
N LYS A 155 -0.24 -12.33 8.31
CA LYS A 155 0.70 -13.45 8.25
C LYS A 155 1.19 -13.76 6.84
N GLU A 156 0.42 -13.39 5.81
CA GLU A 156 0.76 -13.62 4.40
C GLU A 156 1.35 -12.37 3.73
N LYS A 157 1.20 -11.20 4.34
CA LYS A 157 1.56 -9.92 3.75
C LYS A 157 2.70 -9.21 4.46
N VAL A 158 2.95 -9.52 5.74
CA VAL A 158 4.01 -8.88 6.54
C VAL A 158 5.29 -9.71 6.46
N ILE A 159 6.37 -9.06 6.02
CA ILE A 159 7.68 -9.71 5.77
C ILE A 159 8.18 -10.42 7.02
N GLU A 160 8.14 -9.76 8.17
CA GLU A 160 8.66 -10.29 9.43
C GLU A 160 7.90 -11.56 9.86
N TYR A 161 6.58 -11.60 9.69
CA TYR A 161 5.78 -12.78 10.03
C TYR A 161 6.05 -13.97 9.11
N LEU A 162 6.32 -13.73 7.83
CA LEU A 162 6.72 -14.78 6.89
C LEU A 162 8.09 -15.37 7.24
N ILE A 163 9.05 -14.53 7.65
CA ILE A 163 10.37 -14.98 8.08
C ILE A 163 10.29 -15.82 9.36
N GLU A 164 9.48 -15.38 10.33
CA GLU A 164 9.24 -16.11 11.59
C GLU A 164 8.61 -17.49 11.32
N ASP A 165 7.62 -17.58 10.44
CA ASP A 165 6.95 -18.83 10.06
C ASP A 165 7.89 -19.78 9.32
N ASP A 166 8.71 -19.28 8.40
CA ASP A 166 9.73 -20.10 7.70
C ASP A 166 10.80 -20.63 8.66
N ASN A 167 11.25 -19.83 9.62
CA ASN A 167 12.20 -20.26 10.64
C ASN A 167 11.59 -21.32 11.57
N ALA A 168 10.33 -21.17 11.97
CA ALA A 168 9.61 -22.15 12.77
C ALA A 168 9.48 -23.49 12.02
N LYS A 169 9.10 -23.46 10.73
CA LYS A 169 9.03 -24.67 9.89
C LYS A 169 10.39 -25.38 9.74
N LYS A 170 11.48 -24.63 9.57
CA LYS A 170 12.84 -25.19 9.51
C LYS A 170 13.24 -25.86 10.83
N LEU A 171 12.93 -25.25 11.96
CA LEU A 171 13.19 -25.82 13.29
C LEU A 171 12.43 -27.13 13.51
N VAL A 172 11.14 -27.18 13.17
CA VAL A 172 10.32 -28.40 13.27
C VAL A 172 10.87 -29.50 12.39
N ASN A 173 11.28 -29.19 11.15
CA ASN A 173 11.87 -30.19 10.25
C ASN A 173 13.22 -30.73 10.73
N LEU A 174 14.05 -29.90 11.39
CA LEU A 174 15.32 -30.31 11.99
C LEU A 174 15.10 -31.22 13.21
N THR A 175 14.14 -30.87 14.08
CA THR A 175 13.77 -31.69 15.23
C THR A 175 13.20 -33.05 14.81
N CYS A 176 12.31 -33.09 13.82
CA CYS A 176 11.75 -34.34 13.30
C CYS A 176 12.82 -35.24 12.66
N LYS A 177 13.84 -34.70 12.01
CA LYS A 177 14.98 -35.48 11.48
C LYS A 177 15.87 -36.02 12.58
N GLY A 178 16.16 -35.21 13.61
CA GLY A 178 16.94 -35.66 14.77
C GLY A 178 16.29 -36.84 15.52
N PHE A 179 14.98 -36.80 15.74
CA PHE A 179 14.24 -37.91 16.35
C PHE A 179 14.25 -39.19 15.49
N ALA A 180 14.22 -39.06 14.15
CA ALA A 180 14.27 -40.22 13.26
C ALA A 180 15.66 -40.88 13.24
N GLU A 181 16.72 -40.14 13.45
CA GLU A 181 18.10 -40.67 13.53
C GLU A 181 18.38 -41.36 14.90
N GLU A 182 17.87 -40.84 16.01
CA GLU A 182 18.00 -41.48 17.34
C GLU A 182 17.23 -42.79 17.42
N THR A 183 16.03 -42.88 16.83
CA THR A 183 15.26 -44.16 16.84
C THR A 183 15.83 -45.23 15.90
N ALA A 184 16.64 -44.83 14.91
CA ALA A 184 17.32 -45.77 14.01
C ALA A 184 18.60 -46.42 14.63
N SER A 185 19.15 -45.82 15.70
CA SER A 185 20.38 -46.30 16.36
C SER A 185 20.13 -47.30 17.50
N GLU A 186 18.88 -47.52 17.92
CA GLU A 186 18.48 -48.42 19.00
C GLU A 186 17.87 -49.75 18.52
N SER A 187 18.27 -50.29 17.38
CA SER A 187 17.95 -51.68 17.04
C SER A 187 18.88 -52.63 17.78
N PRO A 188 18.40 -53.47 18.68
CA PRO A 188 19.23 -54.47 19.32
C PRO A 188 19.72 -55.49 18.27
N ALA A 189 21.02 -55.72 18.26
CA ALA A 189 21.61 -56.79 17.47
C ALA A 189 21.09 -58.15 17.93
N PRO A 190 20.99 -59.15 17.03
CA PRO A 190 20.43 -60.47 17.29
C PRO A 190 21.27 -61.30 18.23
#